data_91dca8fa9d649d730f974b8290a715a2
#
_entry.id   91dca8fa9d649d730f974b8290a715a2
#
_cell.length_a   1.000
_cell.length_b   1.000
_cell.length_c   1.000
_cell.angle_alpha   90.00
_cell.angle_beta   90.00
_cell.angle_gamma   90.00
#
_symmetry.space_group_name_H-M   'P 1'
#
loop_
_entity.id
_entity.type
_entity.pdbx_description
1 polymer ?
#
loop_
_entity_poly.entity_id
_entity_poly.type
_entity_poly.pdbx_seq_one_letter_code
_entity_poly.pdbx_strand_id
1 'polypeptide(L)'
;MSNIDVRNEFSEFGKKMKIVGIMTVLVIIPYVGSFLSFIGFIVAIMALTDIRNANNKLNQSSLENYRSKYITAIIIRIISTAISGIGSFFTSNWVLNFMFTFNLAAILNAAIILLITFVLNVIAASIEMDAWRSLTDFFNQNRVLFPQHIVTEAAEGSDKLRSAALMNILSFLIITILIGWILAIIGYFKLAKLEEIAGYSNTTQTTTAPVEDVVPQPTTPPSELSFCPSCGIKVSGSGKYCVECGSELK
;
A
#
# COMPACT_ATOMS: atom_id res chain seq x y z
N MET A 1 -6.00 -18.88 22.41
CA MET A 1 -5.39 -17.78 21.64
C MET A 1 -6.42 -16.65 21.57
N SER A 2 -6.12 -15.50 22.18
CA SER A 2 -6.99 -14.33 22.08
C SER A 2 -7.08 -13.91 20.61
N ASN A 3 -8.31 -13.82 20.08
CA ASN A 3 -8.55 -13.31 18.72
C ASN A 3 -8.16 -11.83 18.71
N ILE A 4 -6.94 -11.53 18.32
CA ILE A 4 -6.46 -10.14 18.21
C ILE A 4 -7.18 -9.53 17.00
N ASP A 5 -8.15 -8.67 17.28
CA ASP A 5 -8.87 -7.97 16.24
C ASP A 5 -8.14 -6.68 15.85
N VAL A 6 -7.64 -6.65 14.62
CA VAL A 6 -6.94 -5.50 13.99
C VAL A 6 -7.69 -4.98 12.76
N ARG A 7 -8.91 -5.46 12.54
CA ARG A 7 -9.69 -5.13 11.34
C ARG A 7 -9.99 -3.65 11.24
N ASN A 8 -10.32 -3.03 12.37
CA ASN A 8 -10.63 -1.61 12.40
C ASN A 8 -9.44 -0.75 11.99
N GLU A 9 -8.24 -1.05 12.49
CA GLU A 9 -7.02 -0.32 12.17
C GLU A 9 -6.67 -0.44 10.67
N PHE A 10 -6.75 -1.64 10.13
CA PHE A 10 -6.48 -1.83 8.70
C PHE A 10 -7.58 -1.27 7.80
N SER A 11 -8.83 -1.27 8.24
CA SER A 11 -9.93 -0.61 7.52
C SER A 11 -9.72 0.92 7.47
N GLU A 12 -9.37 1.54 8.60
CA GLU A 12 -9.08 2.97 8.66
C GLU A 12 -7.84 3.33 7.82
N PHE A 13 -6.81 2.48 7.85
CA PHE A 13 -5.65 2.61 6.96
C PHE A 13 -6.08 2.55 5.48
N GLY A 14 -6.93 1.60 5.10
CA GLY A 14 -7.46 1.46 3.73
C GLY A 14 -8.24 2.70 3.27
N LYS A 15 -9.11 3.25 4.12
CA LYS A 15 -9.84 4.51 3.84
C LYS A 15 -8.89 5.67 3.56
N LYS A 16 -7.83 5.80 4.37
CA LYS A 16 -6.83 6.85 4.18
C LYS A 16 -6.03 6.64 2.89
N MET A 17 -5.67 5.39 2.56
CA MET A 17 -5.00 5.07 1.28
C MET A 17 -5.89 5.39 0.07
N LYS A 18 -7.21 5.18 0.16
CA LYS A 18 -8.17 5.60 -0.86
C LYS A 18 -8.13 7.12 -1.10
N ILE A 19 -8.12 7.91 -0.02
CA ILE A 19 -8.02 9.37 -0.12
C ILE A 19 -6.69 9.77 -0.76
N VAL A 20 -5.57 9.18 -0.34
CA VAL A 20 -4.25 9.42 -0.93
C VAL A 20 -4.25 9.09 -2.43
N GLY A 21 -4.86 7.96 -2.82
CA GLY A 21 -5.02 7.57 -4.23
C GLY A 21 -5.80 8.61 -5.04
N ILE A 22 -6.93 9.08 -4.53
CA ILE A 22 -7.74 10.13 -5.17
C ILE A 22 -6.92 11.43 -5.30
N MET A 23 -6.23 11.86 -4.23
CA MET A 23 -5.37 13.04 -4.29
C MET A 23 -4.25 12.88 -5.32
N THR A 24 -3.65 11.69 -5.41
CA THR A 24 -2.61 11.40 -6.40
C THR A 24 -3.12 11.52 -7.84
N VAL A 25 -4.36 11.10 -8.13
CA VAL A 25 -4.99 11.32 -9.45
C VAL A 25 -5.18 12.81 -9.73
N LEU A 26 -5.67 13.56 -8.74
CA LEU A 26 -6.00 14.98 -8.90
C LEU A 26 -4.78 15.90 -8.97
N VAL A 27 -3.58 15.41 -8.61
CA VAL A 27 -2.32 16.18 -8.72
C VAL A 27 -2.04 16.69 -10.12
N ILE A 28 -2.59 16.04 -11.16
CA ILE A 28 -2.42 16.46 -12.56
C ILE A 28 -3.08 17.83 -12.87
N ILE A 29 -3.99 18.31 -12.00
CA ILE A 29 -4.69 19.58 -12.21
C ILE A 29 -3.72 20.73 -11.89
N PRO A 30 -3.39 21.60 -12.86
CA PRO A 30 -2.50 22.74 -12.63
C PRO A 30 -3.01 23.62 -11.48
N TYR A 31 -2.08 24.24 -10.73
CA TYR A 31 -2.31 25.11 -9.57
C TYR A 31 -2.93 24.44 -8.33
N VAL A 32 -3.83 23.47 -8.49
CA VAL A 32 -4.49 22.75 -7.39
C VAL A 32 -3.65 21.56 -6.95
N GLY A 33 -2.88 20.97 -7.86
CA GLY A 33 -2.11 19.73 -7.63
C GLY A 33 -1.14 19.82 -6.45
N SER A 34 -0.41 20.94 -6.29
CA SER A 34 0.51 21.13 -5.17
C SER A 34 -0.20 21.14 -3.82
N PHE A 35 -1.37 21.77 -3.73
CA PHE A 35 -2.19 21.78 -2.52
C PHE A 35 -2.75 20.40 -2.21
N LEU A 36 -3.24 19.68 -3.23
CA LEU A 36 -3.74 18.31 -3.08
C LEU A 36 -2.63 17.33 -2.68
N SER A 37 -1.43 17.50 -3.22
CA SER A 37 -0.26 16.71 -2.79
C SER A 37 0.03 16.89 -1.30
N PHE A 38 -0.07 18.13 -0.80
CA PHE A 38 0.14 18.41 0.61
C PHE A 38 -0.93 17.76 1.50
N ILE A 39 -2.21 17.81 1.10
CA ILE A 39 -3.29 17.11 1.81
C ILE A 39 -3.05 15.60 1.78
N GLY A 40 -2.76 15.03 0.62
CA GLY A 40 -2.47 13.60 0.47
C GLY A 40 -1.32 13.15 1.37
N PHE A 41 -0.30 13.98 1.50
CA PHE A 41 0.83 13.77 2.39
C PHE A 41 0.42 13.74 3.88
N ILE A 42 -0.42 14.68 4.33
CA ILE A 42 -0.95 14.68 5.71
C ILE A 42 -1.75 13.40 5.97
N VAL A 43 -2.62 13.02 5.04
CA VAL A 43 -3.43 11.80 5.16
C VAL A 43 -2.54 10.55 5.21
N ALA A 44 -1.46 10.49 4.43
CA ALA A 44 -0.50 9.40 4.48
C ALA A 44 0.19 9.29 5.86
N ILE A 45 0.56 10.42 6.48
CA ILE A 45 1.09 10.44 7.85
C ILE A 45 0.04 9.93 8.85
N MET A 46 -1.21 10.36 8.71
CA MET A 46 -2.30 9.88 9.58
C MET A 46 -2.51 8.36 9.45
N ALA A 47 -2.36 7.81 8.25
CA ALA A 47 -2.45 6.37 8.00
C ALA A 47 -1.36 5.57 8.75
N LEU A 48 -0.18 6.16 9.00
CA LEU A 48 0.87 5.51 9.81
C LEU A 48 0.49 5.38 11.28
N THR A 49 -0.46 6.17 11.77
CA THR A 49 -0.99 6.01 13.13
C THR A 49 -1.83 4.74 13.23
N ASP A 50 -2.60 4.40 12.20
CA ASP A 50 -3.38 3.17 12.18
C ASP A 50 -2.46 1.94 12.14
N ILE A 51 -1.40 1.99 11.35
CA ILE A 51 -0.36 0.95 11.32
C ILE A 51 0.31 0.81 12.69
N ARG A 52 0.61 1.92 13.38
CA ARG A 52 1.12 1.87 14.75
C ARG A 52 0.16 1.17 15.70
N ASN A 53 -1.12 1.52 15.63
CA ASN A 53 -2.15 0.94 16.49
C ASN A 53 -2.32 -0.56 16.20
N ALA A 54 -2.30 -0.96 14.93
CA ALA A 54 -2.28 -2.37 14.54
C ALA A 54 -1.03 -3.08 15.08
N ASN A 55 0.15 -2.46 14.97
CA ASN A 55 1.40 -3.06 15.44
C ASN A 55 1.46 -3.18 16.97
N ASN A 56 0.87 -2.25 17.72
CA ASN A 56 0.77 -2.36 19.18
C ASN A 56 -0.01 -3.61 19.62
N LYS A 57 -0.92 -4.10 18.77
CA LYS A 57 -1.70 -5.31 19.01
C LYS A 57 -0.99 -6.58 18.52
N LEU A 58 -0.35 -6.50 17.34
CA LEU A 58 0.25 -7.65 16.66
C LEU A 58 1.72 -7.90 17.03
N ASN A 59 2.44 -6.85 17.44
CA ASN A 59 3.88 -6.86 17.72
C ASN A 59 4.72 -7.48 16.58
N GLN A 60 4.46 -7.01 15.34
CA GLN A 60 5.09 -7.50 14.12
C GLN A 60 6.22 -6.57 13.66
N SER A 61 7.43 -7.09 13.59
CA SER A 61 8.62 -6.33 13.15
C SER A 61 8.48 -5.74 11.74
N SER A 62 7.75 -6.41 10.85
CA SER A 62 7.50 -5.94 9.49
C SER A 62 6.67 -4.66 9.45
N LEU A 63 5.66 -4.50 10.33
CA LEU A 63 4.87 -3.27 10.45
C LEU A 63 5.68 -2.13 11.05
N GLU A 64 6.51 -2.41 12.07
CA GLU A 64 7.41 -1.41 12.65
C GLU A 64 8.45 -0.94 11.63
N ASN A 65 9.04 -1.85 10.88
CA ASN A 65 9.98 -1.53 9.80
C ASN A 65 9.31 -0.67 8.71
N TYR A 66 8.09 -1.03 8.30
CA TYR A 66 7.33 -0.22 7.35
C TYR A 66 7.16 1.20 7.86
N ARG A 67 6.63 1.35 9.07
CA ARG A 67 6.35 2.65 9.67
C ARG A 67 7.62 3.50 9.83
N SER A 68 8.67 2.93 10.43
CA SER A 68 9.93 3.63 10.68
C SER A 68 10.58 4.10 9.38
N LYS A 69 10.72 3.21 8.40
CA LYS A 69 11.32 3.54 7.09
C LYS A 69 10.48 4.56 6.33
N TYR A 70 9.14 4.42 6.34
CA TYR A 70 8.28 5.35 5.64
C TYR A 70 8.34 6.75 6.24
N ILE A 71 8.35 6.88 7.59
CA ILE A 71 8.57 8.17 8.27
C ILE A 71 9.93 8.76 7.89
N THR A 72 10.99 7.95 7.87
CA THR A 72 12.33 8.41 7.49
C THR A 72 12.34 8.94 6.05
N ALA A 73 11.73 8.23 5.11
CA ALA A 73 11.61 8.68 3.71
C ALA A 73 10.85 10.02 3.62
N ILE A 74 9.76 10.17 4.38
CA ILE A 74 8.98 11.40 4.49
C ILE A 74 9.86 12.56 4.96
N ILE A 75 10.61 12.38 6.04
CA ILE A 75 11.47 13.43 6.60
C ILE A 75 12.52 13.87 5.57
N ILE A 76 13.16 12.94 4.89
CA ILE A 76 14.16 13.25 3.85
C ILE A 76 13.51 14.02 2.69
N ARG A 77 12.29 13.66 2.27
CA ARG A 77 11.54 14.40 1.23
C ARG A 77 11.20 15.82 1.64
N ILE A 78 10.80 16.03 2.90
CA ILE A 78 10.55 17.38 3.43
C ILE A 78 11.83 18.22 3.36
N ILE A 79 12.96 17.66 3.81
CA ILE A 79 14.27 18.34 3.76
C ILE A 79 14.64 18.65 2.30
N SER A 80 14.51 17.68 1.40
CA SER A 80 14.78 17.87 -0.03
C SER A 80 13.91 18.98 -0.63
N THR A 81 12.61 19.00 -0.31
CA THR A 81 11.67 20.01 -0.79
C THR A 81 12.02 21.40 -0.24
N ALA A 82 12.40 21.49 1.03
CA ALA A 82 12.82 22.75 1.64
C ALA A 82 14.09 23.32 0.97
N ILE A 83 15.10 22.45 0.72
CA ILE A 83 16.33 22.85 0.01
C ILE A 83 16.01 23.30 -1.43
N SER A 84 15.16 22.57 -2.13
CA SER A 84 14.71 22.92 -3.50
C SER A 84 13.94 24.25 -3.52
N GLY A 85 13.05 24.47 -2.54
CA GLY A 85 12.28 25.72 -2.41
C GLY A 85 13.18 26.94 -2.14
N ILE A 86 14.11 26.81 -1.21
CA ILE A 86 15.12 27.85 -0.94
C ILE A 86 15.97 28.10 -2.21
N GLY A 87 16.44 27.02 -2.85
CA GLY A 87 17.18 27.13 -4.10
C GLY A 87 16.41 27.86 -5.19
N SER A 88 15.13 27.53 -5.38
CA SER A 88 14.26 28.18 -6.37
C SER A 88 14.06 29.67 -6.08
N PHE A 89 13.96 30.07 -4.81
CA PHE A 89 13.86 31.48 -4.42
C PHE A 89 15.12 32.26 -4.82
N PHE A 90 16.30 31.70 -4.63
CA PHE A 90 17.55 32.31 -5.06
C PHE A 90 17.79 32.26 -6.57
N THR A 91 17.24 31.24 -7.25
CA THR A 91 17.41 31.05 -8.70
C THR A 91 16.32 31.72 -9.54
N SER A 92 15.17 32.11 -8.97
CA SER A 92 14.11 32.80 -9.71
C SER A 92 14.57 34.14 -10.29
N ASN A 93 15.42 34.87 -9.57
CA ASN A 93 16.10 36.03 -10.10
C ASN A 93 17.20 35.68 -11.14
N TRP A 94 17.63 34.43 -11.18
CA TRP A 94 18.68 33.97 -12.05
C TRP A 94 18.23 33.77 -13.50
N VAL A 95 17.01 33.23 -13.72
CA VAL A 95 16.48 33.04 -15.08
C VAL A 95 16.36 34.39 -15.80
N LEU A 96 15.95 35.45 -15.10
CA LEU A 96 15.91 36.80 -15.63
C LEU A 96 17.34 37.35 -15.84
N ASN A 97 18.26 37.12 -14.92
CA ASN A 97 19.66 37.54 -15.05
C ASN A 97 20.45 36.69 -16.06
N PHE A 98 20.12 35.39 -16.25
CA PHE A 98 20.78 34.53 -17.22
C PHE A 98 20.55 35.03 -18.66
N MET A 99 19.36 35.56 -18.96
CA MET A 99 19.10 36.12 -20.27
C MET A 99 19.90 37.40 -20.55
N PHE A 100 20.41 38.10 -19.49
CA PHE A 100 21.10 39.38 -19.62
C PHE A 100 22.56 39.35 -19.17
N THR A 101 22.97 38.43 -18.29
CA THR A 101 24.35 38.31 -17.78
C THR A 101 24.73 36.85 -17.57
N PHE A 102 25.72 36.36 -18.35
CA PHE A 102 26.23 34.98 -18.21
C PHE A 102 26.99 34.84 -16.86
N ASN A 103 26.29 34.49 -15.77
CA ASN A 103 26.91 34.37 -14.45
C ASN A 103 27.21 32.88 -14.15
N LEU A 104 28.45 32.45 -14.35
CA LEU A 104 28.91 31.06 -14.13
C LEU A 104 28.71 30.61 -12.67
N ALA A 105 28.88 31.51 -11.69
CA ALA A 105 28.69 31.15 -10.30
C ALA A 105 27.23 30.80 -9.97
N ALA A 106 26.25 31.48 -10.60
CA ALA A 106 24.83 31.16 -10.43
C ALA A 106 24.48 29.81 -11.03
N ILE A 107 25.07 29.45 -12.18
CA ILE A 107 24.90 28.14 -12.83
C ILE A 107 25.44 27.04 -11.93
N LEU A 108 26.65 27.20 -11.39
CA LEU A 108 27.26 26.23 -10.48
C LEU A 108 26.45 26.03 -9.22
N ASN A 109 25.96 27.10 -8.60
CA ASN A 109 25.09 27.00 -7.41
C ASN A 109 23.77 26.27 -7.70
N ALA A 110 23.12 26.55 -8.83
CA ALA A 110 21.90 25.85 -9.24
C ALA A 110 22.19 24.35 -9.47
N ALA A 111 23.29 24.02 -10.14
CA ALA A 111 23.69 22.63 -10.39
C ALA A 111 23.97 21.87 -9.07
N ILE A 112 24.63 22.50 -8.11
CA ILE A 112 24.90 21.91 -6.78
C ILE A 112 23.58 21.64 -6.05
N ILE A 113 22.63 22.58 -6.02
CA ILE A 113 21.34 22.41 -5.37
C ILE A 113 20.54 21.28 -6.03
N LEU A 114 20.52 21.22 -7.37
CA LEU A 114 19.88 20.14 -8.12
C LEU A 114 20.51 18.78 -7.80
N LEU A 115 21.82 18.71 -7.73
CA LEU A 115 22.54 17.47 -7.39
C LEU A 115 22.20 17.02 -5.97
N ILE A 116 22.23 17.92 -4.98
CA ILE A 116 21.90 17.60 -3.59
C ILE A 116 20.45 17.10 -3.49
N THR A 117 19.50 17.81 -4.08
CA THR A 117 18.08 17.43 -4.05
C THR A 117 17.83 16.11 -4.78
N PHE A 118 18.51 15.87 -5.89
CA PHE A 118 18.46 14.59 -6.60
C PHE A 118 18.94 13.44 -5.72
N VAL A 119 20.10 13.56 -5.09
CA VAL A 119 20.66 12.52 -4.20
C VAL A 119 19.72 12.26 -3.02
N LEU A 120 19.18 13.30 -2.38
CA LEU A 120 18.22 13.14 -1.29
C LEU A 120 16.94 12.44 -1.73
N ASN A 121 16.43 12.75 -2.93
CA ASN A 121 15.25 12.07 -3.48
C ASN A 121 15.53 10.59 -3.79
N VAL A 122 16.70 10.25 -4.30
CA VAL A 122 17.11 8.85 -4.53
C VAL A 122 17.19 8.09 -3.20
N ILE A 123 17.78 8.69 -2.17
CA ILE A 123 17.85 8.08 -0.83
C ILE A 123 16.43 7.88 -0.26
N ALA A 124 15.59 8.91 -0.32
CA ALA A 124 14.21 8.82 0.17
C ALA A 124 13.41 7.73 -0.57
N ALA A 125 13.52 7.67 -1.89
CA ALA A 125 12.83 6.67 -2.70
C ALA A 125 13.34 5.24 -2.42
N SER A 126 14.64 5.07 -2.17
CA SER A 126 15.21 3.76 -1.78
C SER A 126 14.67 3.28 -0.44
N ILE A 127 14.60 4.17 0.55
CA ILE A 127 14.05 3.85 1.88
C ILE A 127 12.54 3.57 1.78
N GLU A 128 11.81 4.33 0.96
CA GLU A 128 10.38 4.12 0.72
C GLU A 128 10.12 2.77 0.03
N MET A 129 10.95 2.39 -0.94
CA MET A 129 10.88 1.09 -1.59
C MET A 129 11.02 -0.05 -0.57
N ASP A 130 11.94 0.08 0.37
CA ASP A 130 12.13 -0.87 1.46
C ASP A 130 10.97 -0.88 2.47
N ALA A 131 10.35 0.29 2.70
CA ALA A 131 9.15 0.37 3.53
C ALA A 131 8.01 -0.43 2.91
N TRP A 132 7.68 -0.18 1.64
CA TRP A 132 6.63 -0.91 0.94
C TRP A 132 6.90 -2.42 0.88
N ARG A 133 8.17 -2.83 0.71
CA ARG A 133 8.55 -4.24 0.81
C ARG A 133 8.19 -4.82 2.16
N SER A 134 8.49 -4.14 3.26
CA SER A 134 8.15 -4.60 4.61
C SER A 134 6.65 -4.79 4.81
N LEU A 135 5.82 -3.91 4.20
CA LEU A 135 4.37 -4.04 4.23
C LEU A 135 3.87 -5.21 3.37
N THR A 136 4.46 -5.44 2.19
CA THR A 136 4.18 -6.61 1.35
C THR A 136 4.50 -7.90 2.10
N ASP A 137 5.67 -7.95 2.76
CA ASP A 137 6.10 -9.11 3.55
C ASP A 137 5.13 -9.38 4.71
N PHE A 138 4.64 -8.31 5.38
CA PHE A 138 3.63 -8.44 6.42
C PHE A 138 2.35 -9.11 5.90
N PHE A 139 1.77 -8.64 4.80
CA PHE A 139 0.55 -9.22 4.24
C PHE A 139 0.76 -10.67 3.79
N ASN A 140 1.91 -10.99 3.21
CA ASN A 140 2.23 -12.35 2.78
C ASN A 140 2.40 -13.34 3.94
N GLN A 141 2.97 -12.89 5.06
CA GLN A 141 3.18 -13.72 6.26
C GLN A 141 1.90 -13.88 7.10
N ASN A 142 0.99 -12.91 7.04
CA ASN A 142 -0.17 -12.85 7.93
C ASN A 142 -1.50 -13.01 7.17
N ARG A 143 -1.52 -13.80 6.10
CA ARG A 143 -2.71 -14.02 5.24
C ARG A 143 -3.94 -14.49 6.01
N VAL A 144 -3.74 -15.24 7.08
CA VAL A 144 -4.83 -15.80 7.91
C VAL A 144 -5.60 -14.74 8.71
N LEU A 145 -5.05 -13.54 8.88
CA LEU A 145 -5.72 -12.44 9.59
C LEU A 145 -6.79 -11.74 8.74
N PHE A 146 -6.80 -11.97 7.44
CA PHE A 146 -7.60 -11.23 6.46
C PHE A 146 -8.33 -12.16 5.51
N PRO A 147 -9.46 -11.73 4.92
CA PRO A 147 -10.05 -12.43 3.78
C PRO A 147 -9.05 -12.53 2.63
N GLN A 148 -8.96 -13.72 2.01
CA GLN A 148 -7.92 -14.05 1.03
C GLN A 148 -7.83 -13.04 -0.13
N HIS A 149 -8.98 -12.62 -0.68
CA HIS A 149 -9.02 -11.68 -1.78
C HIS A 149 -8.49 -10.29 -1.37
N ILE A 150 -8.81 -9.82 -0.15
CA ILE A 150 -8.37 -8.50 0.35
C ILE A 150 -6.87 -8.51 0.61
N VAL A 151 -6.34 -9.55 1.25
CA VAL A 151 -4.89 -9.62 1.53
C VAL A 151 -4.07 -9.73 0.26
N THR A 152 -4.58 -10.41 -0.77
CA THR A 152 -3.91 -10.49 -2.07
C THR A 152 -3.85 -9.09 -2.72
N GLU A 153 -4.97 -8.37 -2.77
CA GLU A 153 -5.02 -7.01 -3.29
C GLU A 153 -4.10 -6.06 -2.51
N ALA A 154 -4.07 -6.16 -1.17
CA ALA A 154 -3.22 -5.32 -0.34
C ALA A 154 -1.71 -5.61 -0.55
N ALA A 155 -1.33 -6.88 -0.67
CA ALA A 155 0.03 -7.28 -0.97
C ALA A 155 0.48 -6.79 -2.35
N GLU A 156 -0.36 -6.97 -3.38
CA GLU A 156 -0.09 -6.44 -4.71
C GLU A 156 -0.04 -4.92 -4.74
N GLY A 157 -0.92 -4.24 -3.97
CA GLY A 157 -0.93 -2.79 -3.84
C GLY A 157 0.39 -2.26 -3.29
N SER A 158 0.89 -2.84 -2.20
CA SER A 158 2.19 -2.48 -1.63
C SER A 158 3.35 -2.78 -2.59
N ASP A 159 3.30 -3.85 -3.38
CA ASP A 159 4.33 -4.14 -4.38
C ASP A 159 4.29 -3.14 -5.57
N LYS A 160 3.10 -2.68 -5.97
CA LYS A 160 2.97 -1.59 -6.96
C LYS A 160 3.55 -0.28 -6.45
N LEU A 161 3.33 0.06 -5.17
CA LEU A 161 3.93 1.25 -4.54
C LEU A 161 5.45 1.12 -4.41
N ARG A 162 5.96 -0.07 -4.12
CA ARG A 162 7.39 -0.36 -4.17
C ARG A 162 7.96 -0.12 -5.57
N SER A 163 7.28 -0.61 -6.60
CA SER A 163 7.68 -0.40 -8.00
C SER A 163 7.60 1.08 -8.39
N ALA A 164 6.61 1.82 -7.91
CA ALA A 164 6.50 3.27 -8.10
C ALA A 164 7.70 4.01 -7.47
N ALA A 165 8.11 3.63 -6.25
CA ALA A 165 9.30 4.18 -5.60
C ALA A 165 10.58 3.89 -6.40
N LEU A 166 10.70 2.70 -6.99
CA LEU A 166 11.81 2.37 -7.91
C LEU A 166 11.80 3.27 -9.14
N MET A 167 10.63 3.53 -9.74
CA MET A 167 10.53 4.46 -10.89
C MET A 167 10.93 5.88 -10.51
N ASN A 168 10.69 6.30 -9.27
CA ASN A 168 11.15 7.59 -8.75
C ASN A 168 12.69 7.67 -8.63
N ILE A 169 13.39 6.57 -8.37
CA ILE A 169 14.86 6.53 -8.41
C ILE A 169 15.36 6.79 -9.85
N LEU A 170 14.63 6.28 -10.83
CA LEU A 170 14.94 6.42 -12.26
C LEU A 170 14.32 7.70 -12.87
N SER A 171 13.90 8.66 -12.05
CA SER A 171 13.18 9.87 -12.49
C SER A 171 13.95 10.81 -13.43
N PHE A 172 15.26 10.56 -13.63
CA PHE A 172 16.04 11.22 -14.69
C PHE A 172 15.52 10.87 -16.11
N LEU A 173 14.80 9.77 -16.26
CA LEU A 173 14.06 9.42 -17.47
C LEU A 173 12.61 9.88 -17.31
N ILE A 174 12.17 10.89 -18.05
CA ILE A 174 10.83 11.49 -17.93
C ILE A 174 9.72 10.43 -17.99
N ILE A 175 9.89 9.41 -18.83
CA ILE A 175 8.91 8.34 -19.00
C ILE A 175 8.68 7.55 -17.67
N THR A 176 9.71 7.40 -16.84
CA THR A 176 9.59 6.65 -15.57
C THR A 176 8.77 7.39 -14.54
N ILE A 177 8.70 8.72 -14.61
CA ILE A 177 7.84 9.54 -13.75
C ILE A 177 6.37 9.19 -14.01
N LEU A 178 5.96 9.11 -15.29
CA LEU A 178 4.59 8.74 -15.66
C LEU A 178 4.25 7.31 -15.24
N ILE A 179 5.16 6.37 -15.49
CA ILE A 179 4.99 4.97 -15.08
C ILE A 179 4.87 4.88 -13.55
N GLY A 180 5.76 5.53 -12.81
CA GLY A 180 5.75 5.56 -11.36
C GLY A 180 4.44 6.15 -10.79
N TRP A 181 3.95 7.23 -11.41
CA TRP A 181 2.68 7.84 -11.04
C TRP A 181 1.48 6.91 -11.24
N ILE A 182 1.40 6.22 -12.38
CA ILE A 182 0.34 5.23 -12.65
C ILE A 182 0.42 4.07 -11.65
N LEU A 183 1.61 3.55 -11.40
CA LEU A 183 1.81 2.46 -10.43
C LEU A 183 1.41 2.88 -9.01
N ALA A 184 1.70 4.12 -8.62
CA ALA A 184 1.29 4.66 -7.33
C ALA A 184 -0.24 4.72 -7.19
N ILE A 185 -0.94 5.21 -8.21
CA ILE A 185 -2.41 5.23 -8.23
C ILE A 185 -2.96 3.82 -8.04
N ILE A 186 -2.52 2.86 -8.86
CA ILE A 186 -2.97 1.47 -8.78
C ILE A 186 -2.69 0.90 -7.37
N GLY A 187 -1.50 1.14 -6.84
CA GLY A 187 -1.10 0.66 -5.52
C GLY A 187 -1.98 1.19 -4.40
N TYR A 188 -2.26 2.49 -4.39
CA TYR A 188 -3.14 3.10 -3.38
C TYR A 188 -4.56 2.57 -3.45
N PHE A 189 -5.15 2.39 -4.65
CA PHE A 189 -6.50 1.83 -4.78
C PHE A 189 -6.57 0.36 -4.41
N LYS A 190 -5.51 -0.42 -4.64
CA LYS A 190 -5.43 -1.80 -4.15
C LYS A 190 -5.34 -1.85 -2.62
N LEU A 191 -4.55 -1.00 -1.98
CA LEU A 191 -4.52 -0.88 -0.52
C LEU A 191 -5.86 -0.37 0.05
N ALA A 192 -6.59 0.44 -0.69
CA ALA A 192 -7.91 0.90 -0.29
C ALA A 192 -8.93 -0.24 -0.09
N LYS A 193 -8.72 -1.41 -0.70
CA LYS A 193 -9.53 -2.62 -0.47
C LYS A 193 -9.53 -3.08 0.99
N LEU A 194 -8.53 -2.70 1.77
CA LEU A 194 -8.52 -2.94 3.22
C LEU A 194 -9.71 -2.27 3.94
N GLU A 195 -10.33 -1.22 3.38
CA GLU A 195 -11.55 -0.61 3.91
C GLU A 195 -12.68 -1.65 4.07
N GLU A 196 -12.77 -2.61 3.16
CA GLU A 196 -13.83 -3.62 3.12
C GLU A 196 -13.77 -4.59 4.31
N ILE A 197 -12.62 -4.72 5.00
CA ILE A 197 -12.43 -5.65 6.13
C ILE A 197 -13.41 -5.37 7.27
N ALA A 198 -13.79 -4.12 7.51
CA ALA A 198 -14.73 -3.76 8.57
C ALA A 198 -16.11 -4.42 8.39
N GLY A 199 -16.52 -4.68 7.15
CA GLY A 199 -17.80 -5.33 6.83
C GLY A 199 -17.78 -6.85 7.00
N TYR A 200 -16.60 -7.45 7.12
CA TYR A 200 -16.48 -8.88 7.38
C TYR A 200 -16.66 -9.13 8.89
N SER A 201 -17.90 -9.18 9.34
CA SER A 201 -18.23 -9.76 10.64
C SER A 201 -17.62 -11.16 10.68
N ASN A 202 -17.08 -11.55 11.85
CA ASN A 202 -16.82 -12.97 12.13
C ASN A 202 -18.16 -13.70 12.13
N THR A 203 -18.71 -13.95 10.97
CA THR A 203 -19.57 -15.09 10.78
C THR A 203 -18.63 -16.30 10.86
N THR A 204 -18.09 -16.53 12.08
CA THR A 204 -17.86 -17.92 12.49
C THR A 204 -19.17 -18.56 12.09
N GLN A 205 -19.13 -19.38 11.06
CA GLN A 205 -20.20 -20.32 10.76
C GLN A 205 -20.36 -21.20 11.99
N THR A 206 -21.01 -20.67 13.01
CA THR A 206 -21.87 -21.45 13.85
C THR A 206 -23.05 -21.76 12.95
N THR A 207 -22.88 -22.76 12.13
CA THR A 207 -23.99 -23.52 11.57
C THR A 207 -24.63 -24.21 12.79
N THR A 208 -25.33 -23.41 13.61
CA THR A 208 -26.46 -23.90 14.38
C THR A 208 -27.54 -24.08 13.33
N ALA A 209 -27.50 -25.22 12.65
CA ALA A 209 -28.70 -25.74 12.06
C ALA A 209 -29.78 -25.74 13.14
N PRO A 210 -31.00 -25.24 12.87
CA PRO A 210 -32.12 -25.45 13.76
C PRO A 210 -32.20 -26.97 13.99
N VAL A 211 -32.21 -27.37 15.26
CA VAL A 211 -32.53 -28.74 15.63
C VAL A 211 -34.01 -28.89 15.35
N GLU A 212 -34.32 -29.29 14.14
CA GLU A 212 -35.64 -29.81 13.77
C GLU A 212 -35.62 -31.25 14.23
N ASP A 213 -36.58 -31.61 15.12
CA ASP A 213 -36.85 -32.96 15.59
C ASP A 213 -37.01 -33.88 14.38
N VAL A 214 -36.00 -34.65 14.05
CA VAL A 214 -36.06 -35.65 12.99
C VAL A 214 -36.08 -37.06 13.59
N VAL A 215 -37.20 -37.67 13.39
CA VAL A 215 -37.49 -39.11 13.45
C VAL A 215 -36.30 -39.93 12.92
N PRO A 216 -35.91 -41.08 13.54
CA PRO A 216 -34.78 -41.89 13.11
C PRO A 216 -35.00 -42.55 11.77
N GLN A 217 -34.23 -42.17 10.77
CA GLN A 217 -34.15 -42.79 9.46
C GLN A 217 -32.83 -43.57 9.29
N PRO A 218 -32.79 -44.68 8.51
CA PRO A 218 -31.73 -45.67 8.60
C PRO A 218 -30.40 -45.20 8.01
N THR A 219 -29.34 -45.63 8.69
CA THR A 219 -27.92 -45.37 8.45
C THR A 219 -27.48 -45.64 7.02
N THR A 220 -27.16 -44.58 6.28
CA THR A 220 -26.25 -44.62 5.12
C THR A 220 -24.78 -44.50 5.59
N PRO A 221 -23.82 -45.20 4.97
CA PRO A 221 -22.42 -45.13 5.38
C PRO A 221 -21.82 -43.75 5.21
N PRO A 222 -20.84 -43.37 6.06
CA PRO A 222 -20.24 -42.05 6.02
C PRO A 222 -19.55 -41.79 4.68
N SER A 223 -19.97 -40.72 3.98
CA SER A 223 -19.32 -40.25 2.76
C SER A 223 -17.89 -39.83 3.12
N GLU A 224 -16.90 -40.41 2.46
CA GLU A 224 -15.49 -40.07 2.59
C GLU A 224 -15.30 -38.54 2.37
N LEU A 225 -14.68 -37.91 3.35
CA LEU A 225 -14.31 -36.51 3.31
C LEU A 225 -13.14 -36.34 2.35
N SER A 226 -13.40 -35.85 1.14
CA SER A 226 -12.35 -35.56 0.17
C SER A 226 -11.91 -34.12 0.27
N PHE A 227 -10.61 -33.90 0.09
CA PHE A 227 -10.01 -32.56 0.04
C PHE A 227 -9.62 -32.24 -1.41
N CYS A 228 -9.79 -31.00 -1.84
CA CYS A 228 -9.33 -30.55 -3.14
C CYS A 228 -7.80 -30.66 -3.23
N PRO A 229 -7.24 -31.40 -4.22
CA PRO A 229 -5.79 -31.58 -4.33
C PRO A 229 -5.06 -30.28 -4.71
N SER A 230 -5.76 -29.28 -5.27
CA SER A 230 -5.16 -28.02 -5.71
C SER A 230 -5.16 -26.92 -4.66
N CYS A 231 -6.18 -26.85 -3.78
CA CYS A 231 -6.29 -25.79 -2.78
C CYS A 231 -6.43 -26.29 -1.33
N GLY A 232 -6.53 -27.61 -1.12
CA GLY A 232 -6.62 -28.22 0.21
C GLY A 232 -7.95 -28.01 0.94
N ILE A 233 -8.95 -27.39 0.32
CA ILE A 233 -10.26 -27.16 0.93
C ILE A 233 -11.08 -28.44 0.95
N LYS A 234 -11.80 -28.65 2.04
CA LYS A 234 -12.73 -29.76 2.24
C LYS A 234 -13.89 -29.65 1.26
N VAL A 235 -14.06 -30.67 0.41
CA VAL A 235 -15.11 -30.71 -0.60
C VAL A 235 -16.20 -31.65 -0.11
N SER A 236 -17.38 -31.12 0.13
CA SER A 236 -18.58 -31.93 0.43
C SER A 236 -19.48 -31.95 -0.81
N GLY A 237 -19.51 -33.09 -1.51
CA GLY A 237 -20.46 -33.29 -2.62
C GLY A 237 -19.83 -33.85 -3.89
N SER A 238 -20.70 -34.35 -4.79
CA SER A 238 -20.38 -34.97 -6.08
C SER A 238 -20.11 -33.97 -7.22
N GLY A 239 -19.63 -32.77 -6.90
CA GLY A 239 -19.29 -31.71 -7.89
C GLY A 239 -18.04 -32.08 -8.68
N LYS A 240 -18.07 -31.94 -10.01
CA LYS A 240 -16.89 -32.14 -10.88
C LYS A 240 -15.79 -31.10 -10.68
N TYR A 241 -16.09 -29.96 -10.08
CA TYR A 241 -15.16 -28.83 -9.91
C TYR A 241 -15.19 -28.32 -8.48
N CYS A 242 -14.03 -27.89 -7.97
CA CYS A 242 -13.92 -27.25 -6.68
C CYS A 242 -14.57 -25.86 -6.74
N VAL A 243 -15.49 -25.56 -5.80
CA VAL A 243 -16.25 -24.30 -5.76
C VAL A 243 -15.34 -23.10 -5.47
N GLU A 244 -14.20 -23.34 -4.81
CA GLU A 244 -13.30 -22.27 -4.38
C GLU A 244 -12.19 -21.96 -5.41
N CYS A 245 -11.61 -22.97 -6.04
CA CYS A 245 -10.49 -22.76 -6.95
C CYS A 245 -10.79 -23.14 -8.41
N GLY A 246 -11.97 -23.68 -8.71
CA GLY A 246 -12.38 -24.07 -10.06
C GLY A 246 -11.65 -25.31 -10.63
N SER A 247 -10.74 -25.95 -9.88
CA SER A 247 -10.02 -27.13 -10.37
C SER A 247 -10.92 -28.38 -10.43
N GLU A 248 -10.69 -29.23 -11.42
CA GLU A 248 -11.43 -30.47 -11.58
C GLU A 248 -11.09 -31.47 -10.46
N LEU A 249 -12.14 -31.99 -9.82
CA LEU A 249 -12.04 -32.98 -8.76
C LEU A 249 -12.13 -34.37 -9.41
N LYS A 250 -11.09 -35.17 -9.26
CA LYS A 250 -11.04 -36.55 -9.77
C LYS A 250 -11.52 -37.53 -8.69
#